data_069a921b73b5b012040353df48bcce40
#
_entry.id   069a921b73b5b012040353df48bcce40
#
_cell.length_a   1.000
_cell.length_b   1.000
_cell.length_c   1.000
_cell.angle_alpha   90.00
_cell.angle_beta   90.00
_cell.angle_gamma   90.00
#
_symmetry.space_group_name_H-M   'P 1'
#
loop_
_entity.id
_entity.type
_entity.pdbx_description
1 polymer ?
#
loop_
_entity_poly.entity_id
_entity_poly.type
_entity_poly.pdbx_seq_one_letter_code
_entity_poly.pdbx_strand_id
1 'polypeptide(L)'
;MERGGERREARSQATGHAHNEPITNGAPLDVTPRHNGSVPDIIDQPLVREDVAVHESTNADRPWIVLVWNDPINLMSYVTLVFQKLFGYSLEKATRLMLDVHEKGRAVVSQGSREKAELDVYRLHEHGLWATMQKDGGQKDGGPNNGGSSGGAS
;
A
#
# COMPACT_ATOMS: atom_id res chain seq x y z
N MET A 1 8.14 -45.55 -47.58
CA MET A 1 8.06 -44.45 -48.53
C MET A 1 8.12 -43.18 -47.68
N GLU A 2 9.32 -42.75 -47.39
CA GLU A 2 10.18 -41.85 -48.14
C GLU A 2 9.49 -40.57 -48.53
N ARG A 3 9.94 -39.53 -47.99
CA ARG A 3 10.67 -38.34 -48.46
C ARG A 3 10.42 -37.21 -47.49
N GLY A 4 11.37 -36.59 -46.96
CA GLY A 4 12.61 -36.00 -47.50
C GLY A 4 12.34 -34.59 -47.95
N GLY A 5 12.94 -33.64 -47.30
CA GLY A 5 12.93 -32.25 -47.71
C GLY A 5 13.29 -31.42 -46.47
N GLU A 6 14.53 -31.27 -46.22
CA GLU A 6 15.51 -30.31 -46.74
C GLU A 6 15.35 -28.90 -46.18
N ARG A 7 16.14 -28.69 -45.22
CA ARG A 7 17.02 -27.57 -44.88
C ARG A 7 16.97 -26.40 -45.85
N ARG A 8 16.78 -25.25 -45.32
CA ARG A 8 17.47 -24.05 -45.81
C ARG A 8 17.94 -23.21 -44.65
N GLU A 9 19.22 -23.27 -44.44
CA GLU A 9 20.01 -22.26 -43.76
C GLU A 9 19.89 -20.95 -44.51
N ALA A 10 19.48 -19.92 -43.84
CA ALA A 10 19.71 -18.57 -44.31
C ALA A 10 20.71 -17.92 -43.35
N ARG A 11 21.95 -18.06 -43.76
CA ARG A 11 23.03 -17.19 -43.30
C ARG A 11 22.69 -15.78 -43.72
N SER A 12 22.47 -14.92 -42.80
CA SER A 12 22.59 -13.49 -43.00
C SER A 12 23.72 -12.98 -42.13
N GLN A 13 24.86 -12.83 -42.77
CA GLN A 13 25.98 -12.09 -42.22
C GLN A 13 25.65 -10.61 -42.41
N ALA A 14 25.35 -9.96 -41.31
CA ALA A 14 25.36 -8.51 -41.27
C ALA A 14 26.69 -8.08 -40.63
N THR A 15 27.66 -7.82 -41.47
CA THR A 15 28.87 -7.08 -41.10
C THR A 15 28.48 -5.61 -40.95
N GLY A 16 28.11 -5.25 -39.76
CA GLY A 16 27.96 -3.87 -39.37
C GLY A 16 29.31 -3.34 -38.94
N HIS A 17 29.95 -2.63 -39.85
CA HIS A 17 31.09 -1.80 -39.51
C HIS A 17 30.63 -0.68 -38.60
N ALA A 18 30.93 -0.82 -37.35
CA ALA A 18 30.85 0.30 -36.43
C ALA A 18 32.04 1.20 -36.67
N HIS A 19 31.82 2.25 -37.38
CA HIS A 19 32.75 3.35 -37.39
C HIS A 19 32.76 3.99 -36.02
N ASN A 20 33.75 3.65 -35.29
CA ASN A 20 34.09 4.32 -34.05
C ASN A 20 34.74 5.64 -34.39
N GLU A 21 33.98 6.66 -34.54
CA GLU A 21 34.50 8.01 -34.62
C GLU A 21 34.93 8.45 -33.22
N PRO A 22 36.16 8.83 -33.05
CA PRO A 22 36.56 9.45 -31.79
C PRO A 22 35.97 10.86 -31.76
N ILE A 23 35.03 11.04 -30.91
CA ILE A 23 34.56 12.37 -30.61
C ILE A 23 35.64 13.07 -29.78
N THR A 24 36.52 13.71 -30.47
CA THR A 24 37.42 14.68 -29.84
C THR A 24 36.61 15.94 -29.59
N ASN A 25 35.85 15.93 -28.58
CA ASN A 25 35.33 17.16 -28.02
C ASN A 25 36.18 17.53 -26.83
N GLY A 26 37.35 17.91 -27.13
CA GLY A 26 38.12 18.72 -26.24
C GLY A 26 37.52 20.13 -26.22
N ALA A 27 36.60 20.33 -25.39
CA ALA A 27 36.34 21.60 -24.79
C ALA A 27 36.20 21.33 -23.32
N PRO A 28 37.22 21.57 -22.56
CA PRO A 28 36.98 21.76 -21.15
C PRO A 28 36.14 23.01 -21.05
N LEU A 29 34.89 22.83 -20.91
CA LEU A 29 34.09 23.86 -20.31
C LEU A 29 34.65 24.02 -18.91
N ASP A 30 35.56 24.92 -18.81
CA ASP A 30 35.99 25.45 -17.54
C ASP A 30 34.78 26.20 -16.96
N VAL A 31 33.85 25.42 -16.54
CA VAL A 31 32.86 25.88 -15.62
C VAL A 31 33.50 25.77 -14.26
N THR A 32 34.35 26.71 -14.01
CA THR A 32 34.61 27.04 -12.63
C THR A 32 33.27 27.52 -12.09
N PRO A 33 32.64 26.77 -11.25
CA PRO A 33 31.56 27.32 -10.49
C PRO A 33 32.16 28.38 -9.63
N ARG A 34 31.95 29.60 -10.04
CA ARG A 34 32.15 30.71 -9.10
C ARG A 34 31.13 30.46 -7.99
N HIS A 35 31.57 29.71 -7.04
CA HIS A 35 30.95 29.68 -5.79
C HIS A 35 31.10 31.04 -5.14
N ASN A 36 30.27 31.94 -5.48
CA ASN A 36 29.85 32.87 -4.51
C ASN A 36 29.03 32.06 -3.52
N GLY A 37 29.83 31.45 -2.73
CA GLY A 37 29.51 30.50 -1.81
C GLY A 37 28.66 30.96 -0.68
N SER A 38 27.59 31.44 -0.87
CA SER A 38 26.59 31.49 0.17
C SER A 38 25.49 30.54 -0.24
N VAL A 39 25.79 29.28 -0.09
CA VAL A 39 24.76 28.26 0.00
C VAL A 39 24.97 27.54 1.30
N PRO A 40 24.83 28.24 2.40
CA PRO A 40 25.09 27.56 3.64
C PRO A 40 23.86 27.09 4.33
N ASP A 41 22.74 27.59 3.95
CA ASP A 41 21.63 27.60 4.90
C ASP A 41 20.66 26.45 4.71
N ILE A 42 20.96 25.60 3.74
CA ILE A 42 20.16 24.39 3.49
C ILE A 42 20.43 23.32 4.54
N ILE A 43 21.54 23.46 5.26
CA ILE A 43 21.97 22.44 6.23
C ILE A 43 21.08 22.44 7.48
N ASP A 44 20.46 23.54 7.76
CA ASP A 44 19.57 23.63 8.93
C ASP A 44 18.17 23.06 8.70
N GLN A 45 17.83 22.79 7.44
CA GLN A 45 16.54 22.24 7.08
C GLN A 45 16.26 20.85 7.66
N PRO A 46 17.22 19.91 7.74
CA PRO A 46 16.98 18.60 8.30
C PRO A 46 16.60 18.62 9.78
N LEU A 47 17.15 19.54 10.55
CA LEU A 47 16.86 19.63 11.97
C LEU A 47 15.43 20.06 12.26
N VAL A 48 14.90 20.97 11.46
CA VAL A 48 13.53 21.42 11.58
C VAL A 48 12.55 20.31 11.23
N ARG A 49 12.94 19.42 10.31
CA ARG A 49 12.12 18.27 9.93
C ARG A 49 12.05 17.19 10.98
N GLU A 50 13.12 17.00 11.72
CA GLU A 50 13.16 16.05 12.82
C GLU A 50 12.26 16.52 13.97
N ASP A 51 12.25 17.79 14.26
CA ASP A 51 11.36 18.37 15.27
C ASP A 51 9.88 18.23 14.87
N VAL A 52 9.56 18.35 13.59
CA VAL A 52 8.21 18.14 13.07
C VAL A 52 7.81 16.66 13.13
N ALA A 53 8.75 15.73 12.98
CA ALA A 53 8.48 14.30 13.08
C ALA A 53 8.16 13.86 14.52
N VAL A 54 8.62 14.58 15.50
CA VAL A 54 8.34 14.34 16.92
C VAL A 54 7.01 14.96 17.34
N HIS A 55 6.56 15.98 16.63
CA HIS A 55 5.25 16.55 16.87
C HIS A 55 4.17 15.57 16.44
N GLU A 56 3.26 15.32 17.35
CA GLU A 56 2.06 14.54 17.13
C GLU A 56 1.53 14.76 15.72
N SER A 57 1.55 13.70 14.91
CA SER A 57 0.87 13.74 13.64
C SER A 57 -0.55 14.20 13.89
N THR A 58 -0.89 15.34 13.36
CA THR A 58 -2.24 15.89 13.49
C THR A 58 -3.22 14.81 13.08
N ASN A 59 -4.36 14.75 13.71
CA ASN A 59 -5.39 13.76 13.37
C ASN A 59 -5.75 13.73 11.87
N ALA A 60 -5.37 14.80 11.14
CA ALA A 60 -5.54 14.87 9.70
C ALA A 60 -4.62 13.91 8.94
N ASP A 61 -3.40 13.67 9.42
CA ASP A 61 -2.37 12.89 8.70
C ASP A 61 -2.42 11.39 9.00
N ARG A 62 -3.24 10.96 9.94
CA ARG A 62 -3.37 9.55 10.28
C ARG A 62 -4.15 8.81 9.21
N PRO A 63 -3.68 7.62 8.80
CA PRO A 63 -4.40 6.80 7.83
C PRO A 63 -5.75 6.35 8.39
N TRP A 64 -6.64 6.02 7.49
CA TRP A 64 -7.87 5.32 7.82
C TRP A 64 -7.60 3.83 7.87
N ILE A 65 -8.17 3.17 8.86
CA ILE A 65 -8.12 1.72 9.01
C ILE A 65 -9.50 1.13 8.81
N VAL A 66 -9.53 -0.05 8.24
CA VAL A 66 -10.74 -0.85 8.04
C VAL A 66 -10.71 -2.00 9.02
N LEU A 67 -11.75 -2.12 9.80
CA LEU A 67 -11.98 -3.15 10.79
C LEU A 67 -13.04 -4.12 10.30
N VAL A 68 -12.76 -5.40 10.37
CA VAL A 68 -13.77 -6.44 10.21
C VAL A 68 -14.11 -6.99 11.58
N TRP A 69 -15.39 -7.15 11.82
CA TRP A 69 -15.95 -7.65 13.08
C TRP A 69 -16.33 -9.11 12.94
N ASN A 70 -16.21 -9.84 14.03
CA ASN A 70 -16.63 -11.23 14.07
C ASN A 70 -18.14 -11.32 13.91
N ASP A 71 -18.55 -12.08 12.91
CA ASP A 71 -19.94 -12.39 12.65
C ASP A 71 -20.12 -13.92 12.69
N PRO A 72 -20.96 -14.44 13.60
CA PRO A 72 -21.14 -15.88 13.73
C PRO A 72 -21.80 -16.54 12.51
N ILE A 73 -22.35 -15.77 11.59
CA ILE A 73 -23.01 -16.28 10.39
C ILE A 73 -21.99 -16.72 9.33
N ASN A 74 -20.84 -16.07 9.26
CA ASN A 74 -19.85 -16.33 8.22
C ASN A 74 -18.87 -17.45 8.64
N LEU A 75 -18.67 -18.39 7.72
CA LEU A 75 -17.67 -19.45 7.92
C LEU A 75 -16.26 -18.87 7.86
N MET A 76 -15.36 -19.34 8.73
CA MET A 76 -13.96 -18.90 8.80
C MET A 76 -13.24 -19.06 7.46
N SER A 77 -13.48 -20.18 6.76
CA SER A 77 -12.90 -20.42 5.43
C SER A 77 -13.39 -19.42 4.39
N TYR A 78 -14.64 -19.00 4.48
CA TYR A 78 -15.19 -17.97 3.60
C TYR A 78 -14.55 -16.61 3.86
N VAL A 79 -14.41 -16.21 5.12
CA VAL A 79 -13.74 -14.95 5.49
C VAL A 79 -12.30 -14.91 4.98
N THR A 80 -11.56 -16.02 5.12
CA THR A 80 -10.21 -16.15 4.59
C THR A 80 -10.19 -15.96 3.06
N LEU A 81 -11.11 -16.60 2.35
CA LEU A 81 -11.23 -16.47 0.90
C LEU A 81 -11.53 -15.04 0.47
N VAL A 82 -12.44 -14.36 1.17
CA VAL A 82 -12.79 -12.96 0.87
C VAL A 82 -11.57 -12.06 1.05
N PHE A 83 -10.78 -12.25 2.11
CA PHE A 83 -9.56 -11.44 2.32
C PHE A 83 -8.52 -11.66 1.22
N GLN A 84 -8.36 -12.90 0.76
CA GLN A 84 -7.50 -13.17 -0.40
C GLN A 84 -8.02 -12.50 -1.67
N LYS A 85 -9.31 -12.61 -1.92
CA LYS A 85 -9.94 -12.07 -3.12
C LYS A 85 -9.92 -10.55 -3.20
N LEU A 86 -10.26 -9.88 -2.10
CA LEU A 86 -10.40 -8.41 -2.08
C LEU A 86 -9.07 -7.68 -1.94
N PHE A 87 -8.16 -8.22 -1.15
CA PHE A 87 -6.90 -7.56 -0.81
C PHE A 87 -5.67 -8.22 -1.43
N GLY A 88 -5.83 -9.35 -2.10
CA GLY A 88 -4.69 -10.07 -2.68
C GLY A 88 -3.74 -10.66 -1.65
N TYR A 89 -4.21 -10.89 -0.42
CA TYR A 89 -3.37 -11.43 0.64
C TYR A 89 -3.02 -12.90 0.40
N SER A 90 -1.83 -13.31 0.87
CA SER A 90 -1.48 -14.72 0.93
C SER A 90 -2.45 -15.49 1.83
N LEU A 91 -2.55 -16.79 1.63
CA LEU A 91 -3.38 -17.65 2.47
C LEU A 91 -2.99 -17.52 3.95
N GLU A 92 -1.69 -17.49 4.22
CA GLU A 92 -1.17 -17.34 5.59
C GLU A 92 -1.62 -16.03 6.24
N LYS A 93 -1.45 -14.91 5.54
CA LYS A 93 -1.87 -13.60 6.04
C LYS A 93 -3.39 -13.52 6.23
N ALA A 94 -4.15 -14.00 5.25
CA ALA A 94 -5.61 -14.00 5.31
C ALA A 94 -6.12 -14.88 6.46
N THR A 95 -5.50 -16.04 6.68
CA THR A 95 -5.85 -16.94 7.80
C THR A 95 -5.53 -16.28 9.14
N ARG A 96 -4.39 -15.63 9.27
CA ARG A 96 -4.03 -14.91 10.50
C ARG A 96 -5.04 -13.82 10.83
N LEU A 97 -5.40 -13.00 9.86
CA LEU A 97 -6.40 -11.94 10.04
C LEU A 97 -7.77 -12.52 10.40
N MET A 98 -8.17 -13.61 9.77
CA MET A 98 -9.42 -14.28 10.09
C MET A 98 -9.42 -14.81 11.52
N LEU A 99 -8.31 -15.41 11.99
CA LEU A 99 -8.17 -15.85 13.38
C LEU A 99 -8.23 -14.66 14.34
N ASP A 100 -7.58 -13.56 14.03
CA ASP A 100 -7.66 -12.34 14.84
C ASP A 100 -9.10 -11.83 14.94
N VAL A 101 -9.86 -11.85 13.85
CA VAL A 101 -11.29 -11.50 13.88
C VAL A 101 -12.06 -12.43 14.79
N HIS A 102 -11.81 -13.73 14.70
CA HIS A 102 -12.53 -14.75 15.47
C HIS A 102 -12.18 -14.71 16.95
N GLU A 103 -10.91 -14.63 17.28
CA GLU A 103 -10.42 -14.72 18.67
C GLU A 103 -10.56 -13.39 19.43
N LYS A 104 -10.26 -12.27 18.75
CA LYS A 104 -10.29 -10.93 19.33
C LYS A 104 -11.61 -10.19 19.09
N GLY A 105 -12.51 -10.77 18.33
CA GLY A 105 -13.78 -10.17 17.94
C GLY A 105 -13.67 -9.16 16.78
N ARG A 106 -12.46 -8.71 16.42
CA ARG A 106 -12.21 -7.78 15.32
C ARG A 106 -10.75 -7.79 14.90
N ALA A 107 -10.49 -7.41 13.66
CA ALA A 107 -9.12 -7.16 13.19
C ALA A 107 -9.07 -6.02 12.18
N VAL A 108 -7.92 -5.34 12.14
CA VAL A 108 -7.62 -4.35 11.10
C VAL A 108 -7.19 -5.11 9.84
N VAL A 109 -7.95 -4.99 8.77
CA VAL A 109 -7.70 -5.73 7.53
C VAL A 109 -7.09 -4.88 6.43
N SER A 110 -7.26 -3.57 6.48
CA SER A 110 -6.71 -2.63 5.49
C SER A 110 -6.47 -1.27 6.12
N GLN A 111 -5.58 -0.50 5.51
CA GLN A 111 -5.33 0.89 5.87
C GLN A 111 -5.01 1.72 4.63
N GLY A 112 -5.26 3.02 4.71
CA GLY A 112 -4.98 3.92 3.61
C GLY A 112 -5.71 5.25 3.69
N SER A 113 -5.98 5.85 2.53
CA SER A 113 -6.78 7.06 2.45
C SER A 113 -8.23 6.78 2.84
N ARG A 114 -8.99 7.84 3.08
CA ARG A 114 -10.41 7.72 3.40
C ARG A 114 -11.18 7.04 2.28
N GLU A 115 -10.97 7.45 1.05
CA GLU A 115 -11.65 6.91 -0.13
C GLU A 115 -11.37 5.42 -0.32
N LYS A 116 -10.11 5.01 -0.07
CA LYS A 116 -9.74 3.60 -0.10
C LYS A 116 -10.45 2.81 0.99
N ALA A 117 -10.52 3.35 2.20
CA ALA A 117 -11.19 2.70 3.32
C ALA A 117 -12.71 2.57 3.07
N GLU A 118 -13.34 3.61 2.52
CA GLU A 118 -14.76 3.56 2.13
C GLU A 118 -15.02 2.46 1.09
N LEU A 119 -14.17 2.36 0.08
CA LEU A 119 -14.28 1.33 -0.95
C LEU A 119 -14.08 -0.08 -0.37
N ASP A 120 -13.10 -0.25 0.50
CA ASP A 120 -12.81 -1.54 1.13
C ASP A 120 -13.99 -1.97 2.04
N VAL A 121 -14.57 -1.07 2.81
CA VAL A 121 -15.77 -1.34 3.62
C VAL A 121 -16.95 -1.74 2.73
N TYR A 122 -17.19 -0.99 1.66
CA TYR A 122 -18.26 -1.31 0.72
C TYR A 122 -18.12 -2.71 0.13
N ARG A 123 -16.93 -3.07 -0.34
CA ARG A 123 -16.64 -4.41 -0.88
C ARG A 123 -16.82 -5.52 0.15
N LEU A 124 -16.41 -5.28 1.39
CA LEU A 124 -16.60 -6.24 2.47
C LEU A 124 -18.09 -6.46 2.75
N HIS A 125 -18.89 -5.40 2.76
CA HIS A 125 -20.34 -5.48 2.92
C HIS A 125 -21.01 -6.25 1.76
N GLU A 126 -20.57 -6.05 0.53
CA GLU A 126 -21.06 -6.84 -0.62
C GLU A 126 -20.82 -8.35 -0.45
N HIS A 127 -19.78 -8.72 0.28
CA HIS A 127 -19.48 -10.11 0.61
C HIS A 127 -20.14 -10.57 1.93
N GLY A 128 -21.01 -9.76 2.51
CA GLY A 128 -21.73 -10.08 3.74
C GLY A 128 -20.89 -10.02 5.01
N LEU A 129 -19.71 -9.40 4.95
CA LEU A 129 -18.88 -9.22 6.14
C LEU A 129 -19.19 -7.89 6.82
N TRP A 130 -19.24 -7.91 8.12
CA TRP A 130 -19.42 -6.68 8.88
C TRP A 130 -18.12 -5.92 9.03
N ALA A 131 -18.03 -4.77 8.38
CA ALA A 131 -16.84 -3.94 8.37
C ALA A 131 -17.17 -2.47 8.70
N THR A 132 -16.23 -1.81 9.34
CA THR A 132 -16.27 -0.38 9.66
C THR A 132 -14.93 0.26 9.37
N MET A 133 -14.90 1.58 9.27
CA MET A 133 -13.65 2.31 9.13
C MET A 133 -13.53 3.39 10.20
N GLN A 134 -12.31 3.67 10.59
CA GLN A 134 -11.98 4.75 11.53
C GLN A 134 -10.59 5.29 11.26
N LYS A 135 -10.28 6.47 11.78
CA LYS A 135 -8.88 6.95 11.76
C LYS A 135 -8.02 6.14 12.70
N ASP A 136 -6.80 5.83 12.27
CA ASP A 136 -5.84 5.14 13.11
C ASP A 136 -5.56 5.96 14.38
N GLY A 137 -5.56 5.30 15.54
CA GLY A 137 -5.47 5.97 16.84
C GLY A 137 -6.77 6.64 17.33
N GLY A 138 -7.86 6.52 16.60
CA GLY A 138 -9.20 6.80 17.09
C GLY A 138 -9.63 5.70 18.04
N GLN A 139 -10.11 6.13 19.18
CA GLN A 139 -10.68 5.42 20.33
C GLN A 139 -10.69 3.89 20.24
N LYS A 140 -9.94 3.28 21.11
CA LYS A 140 -9.77 1.82 21.18
C LYS A 140 -11.04 1.04 21.54
N ASP A 141 -12.14 1.70 21.89
CA ASP A 141 -13.26 1.07 22.58
C ASP A 141 -14.65 1.43 22.07
N GLY A 142 -14.77 1.73 20.77
CA GLY A 142 -16.06 1.97 20.16
C GLY A 142 -16.70 0.69 19.60
N GLY A 143 -17.07 -0.24 20.45
CA GLY A 143 -18.09 -1.22 20.09
C GLY A 143 -19.39 -0.47 19.75
N PRO A 144 -20.33 -1.08 19.01
CA PRO A 144 -21.60 -0.45 18.72
C PRO A 144 -22.23 -0.05 20.05
N ASN A 145 -22.31 1.26 20.24
CA ASN A 145 -23.01 1.82 21.38
C ASN A 145 -24.48 1.41 21.23
N ASN A 146 -24.81 0.32 21.85
CA ASN A 146 -26.21 -0.02 22.07
C ASN A 146 -26.70 0.98 23.11
N GLY A 147 -27.10 2.15 22.64
CA GLY A 147 -27.68 3.18 23.46
C GLY A 147 -28.97 2.68 24.06
N GLY A 148 -28.84 1.99 25.18
CA GLY A 148 -29.95 1.75 26.07
C GLY A 148 -30.40 3.10 26.62
N SER A 149 -31.42 3.67 25.99
CA SER A 149 -32.22 4.73 26.53
C SER A 149 -32.97 4.16 27.75
N SER A 150 -32.39 4.26 28.90
CA SER A 150 -33.13 4.11 30.14
C SER A 150 -33.84 5.43 30.41
N GLY A 151 -35.05 5.56 29.90
CA GLY A 151 -35.99 6.57 30.32
C GLY A 151 -36.38 6.26 31.77
N GLY A 152 -35.77 6.97 32.71
CA GLY A 152 -36.28 7.05 34.04
C GLY A 152 -37.56 7.90 34.07
N ALA A 153 -38.66 7.27 34.26
CA ALA A 153 -39.87 7.96 34.64
C ALA A 153 -39.99 7.97 36.17
N SER A 154 -40.12 9.17 36.71
CA SER A 154 -40.48 9.45 38.09
C SER A 154 -42.00 9.32 38.24
#